data_2ac92a950a9899cf91713b1ab766e2a9
#
_entry.id   2ac92a950a9899cf91713b1ab766e2a9
#
_cell.length_a   1.000
_cell.length_b   1.000
_cell.length_c   1.000
_cell.angle_alpha   90.00
_cell.angle_beta   90.00
_cell.angle_gamma   90.00
#
_symmetry.space_group_name_H-M   'P 1'
#
loop_
_entity.id
_entity.type
_entity.pdbx_description
1 polymer ?
#
loop_
_entity_poly.entity_id
_entity_poly.type
_entity_poly.pdbx_seq_one_letter_code
_entity_poly.pdbx_strand_id
1 'polypeptide(L)'
;MDRRSFLKLLGASLGAAAASGSYYFYELDWIKVEQVILSSSKNNGSCRIVQLSDLHIHGLGFRERTALKILEKLNPDVLVITGDFIDEPDGLRPMLSFVKEACTDREAYGVLGNWDHWVEGKGGPSGDELAGMLCDHGVKMLINKAEPIRDGIVLIGVDDPHTRRDDVEEALRQVGSSEFKIMLAHSPEVVPNVEGWVDLLLAGHTHGGQVCLPIVGPLYVPSRLGKKYVSGLYRAMGTVVYVNRGLGWSFMPVRINCRPEITVIDLR
;
A
#
# COMPACT_ATOMS: atom_id res chain seq x y z
N MET A 1 -9.68 47.26 22.07
CA MET A 1 -8.96 46.10 22.62
C MET A 1 -7.68 46.61 23.24
N ASP A 2 -7.40 46.31 24.50
CA ASP A 2 -6.18 46.74 25.14
C ASP A 2 -4.97 45.87 24.67
N ARG A 3 -3.76 46.36 24.89
CA ARG A 3 -2.50 45.73 24.46
C ARG A 3 -2.38 44.30 25.05
N ARG A 4 -2.85 44.11 26.29
CA ARG A 4 -2.76 42.79 26.97
C ARG A 4 -3.71 41.79 26.36
N SER A 5 -4.93 42.16 26.01
CA SER A 5 -5.91 41.32 25.32
C SER A 5 -5.47 40.96 23.88
N PHE A 6 -4.84 41.95 23.18
CA PHE A 6 -4.26 41.69 21.85
C PHE A 6 -3.15 40.64 21.90
N LEU A 7 -2.20 40.78 22.86
CA LEU A 7 -1.09 39.86 23.00
C LEU A 7 -1.56 38.45 23.39
N LYS A 8 -2.60 38.34 24.24
CA LYS A 8 -3.20 37.04 24.59
C LYS A 8 -3.86 36.39 23.37
N LEU A 9 -4.62 37.12 22.59
CA LEU A 9 -5.25 36.62 21.37
C LEU A 9 -4.21 36.18 20.34
N LEU A 10 -3.18 36.99 20.12
CA LEU A 10 -2.08 36.64 19.22
C LEU A 10 -1.36 35.35 19.68
N GLY A 11 -1.03 35.24 20.96
CA GLY A 11 -0.43 34.03 21.53
C GLY A 11 -1.30 32.79 21.39
N ALA A 12 -2.61 32.92 21.62
CA ALA A 12 -3.55 31.83 21.43
C ALA A 12 -3.67 31.41 19.96
N SER A 13 -3.68 32.39 19.02
CA SER A 13 -3.73 32.11 17.58
C SER A 13 -2.45 31.43 17.09
N LEU A 14 -1.28 31.86 17.53
CA LEU A 14 -0.01 31.23 17.20
C LEU A 14 0.08 29.81 17.79
N GLY A 15 -0.37 29.60 19.01
CA GLY A 15 -0.45 28.29 19.65
C GLY A 15 -1.38 27.34 18.88
N ALA A 16 -2.55 27.80 18.48
CA ALA A 16 -3.50 27.01 17.67
C ALA A 16 -2.92 26.66 16.29
N ALA A 17 -2.26 27.61 15.63
CA ALA A 17 -1.61 27.38 14.33
C ALA A 17 -0.47 26.35 14.45
N ALA A 18 0.37 26.44 15.48
CA ALA A 18 1.41 25.46 15.75
C ALA A 18 0.87 24.07 16.05
N ALA A 19 -0.17 23.96 16.87
CA ALA A 19 -0.84 22.69 17.18
C ALA A 19 -1.47 22.06 15.92
N SER A 20 -2.14 22.86 15.09
CA SER A 20 -2.73 22.40 13.82
C SER A 20 -1.66 21.94 12.83
N GLY A 21 -0.56 22.67 12.70
CA GLY A 21 0.57 22.28 11.84
C GLY A 21 1.24 21.00 12.32
N SER A 22 1.45 20.85 13.63
CA SER A 22 2.00 19.61 14.21
C SER A 22 1.08 18.42 14.02
N TYR A 23 -0.23 18.59 14.18
CA TYR A 23 -1.23 17.54 13.93
C TYR A 23 -1.26 17.15 12.46
N TYR A 24 -1.25 18.13 11.53
CA TYR A 24 -1.20 17.88 10.10
C TYR A 24 0.03 17.06 9.71
N PHE A 25 1.22 17.43 10.19
CA PHE A 25 2.46 16.68 9.97
C PHE A 25 2.37 15.26 10.53
N TYR A 26 1.83 15.10 11.74
CA TYR A 26 1.65 13.80 12.37
C TYR A 26 0.73 12.88 11.56
N GLU A 27 -0.37 13.39 11.06
CA GLU A 27 -1.32 12.59 10.27
C GLU A 27 -0.82 12.27 8.86
N LEU A 28 -0.04 13.16 8.25
CA LEU A 28 0.38 13.01 6.86
C LEU A 28 1.70 12.25 6.68
N ASP A 29 2.65 12.46 7.59
CA ASP A 29 4.04 12.01 7.39
C ASP A 29 4.52 11.02 8.44
N TRP A 30 3.82 10.85 9.58
CA TRP A 30 4.24 9.94 10.62
C TRP A 30 3.71 8.53 10.38
N ILE A 31 4.56 7.69 9.77
CA ILE A 31 4.22 6.33 9.37
C ILE A 31 3.88 5.45 10.57
N LYS A 32 2.78 4.71 10.46
CA LYS A 32 2.41 3.64 11.40
C LYS A 32 2.94 2.30 10.86
N VAL A 33 3.63 1.55 11.70
CA VAL A 33 3.99 0.15 11.40
C VAL A 33 2.93 -0.74 12.04
N GLU A 34 2.20 -1.48 11.22
CA GLU A 34 1.23 -2.49 11.65
C GLU A 34 1.84 -3.88 11.54
N GLN A 35 1.55 -4.75 12.48
CA GLN A 35 2.05 -6.12 12.47
C GLN A 35 0.90 -7.11 12.48
N VAL A 36 0.96 -8.07 11.56
CA VAL A 36 0.02 -9.18 11.43
C VAL A 36 0.80 -10.48 11.55
N ILE A 37 0.38 -11.34 12.46
CA ILE A 37 0.97 -12.67 12.65
C ILE A 37 -0.04 -13.71 12.16
N LEU A 38 0.38 -14.54 11.20
CA LEU A 38 -0.44 -15.62 10.64
C LEU A 38 0.30 -16.94 10.81
N SER A 39 -0.41 -17.96 11.25
CA SER A 39 0.10 -19.32 11.36
C SER A 39 -0.57 -20.20 10.32
N SER A 40 0.22 -21.02 9.63
CA SER A 40 -0.29 -21.98 8.64
C SER A 40 0.51 -23.26 8.72
N SER A 41 -0.19 -24.39 8.53
CA SER A 41 0.45 -25.70 8.36
C SER A 41 0.93 -25.97 6.93
N LYS A 42 0.66 -25.05 6.00
CA LYS A 42 1.03 -25.20 4.59
C LYS A 42 2.44 -24.67 4.27
N ASN A 43 2.99 -23.79 5.13
CA ASN A 43 4.34 -23.26 4.94
C ASN A 43 5.37 -24.00 5.82
N ASN A 44 6.54 -24.25 5.27
CA ASN A 44 7.63 -24.96 5.94
C ASN A 44 8.68 -23.99 6.54
N GLY A 45 8.25 -23.02 7.32
CA GLY A 45 9.18 -22.08 7.96
C GLY A 45 8.57 -20.70 8.21
N SER A 46 9.34 -19.83 8.83
CA SER A 46 8.93 -18.44 9.03
C SER A 46 9.29 -17.58 7.81
N CYS A 47 8.42 -16.67 7.44
CA CYS A 47 8.66 -15.68 6.39
C CYS A 47 8.11 -14.33 6.85
N ARG A 48 8.99 -13.31 6.84
CA ARG A 48 8.60 -11.92 7.10
C ARG A 48 8.40 -11.19 5.78
N ILE A 49 7.16 -10.82 5.51
CA ILE A 49 6.78 -10.02 4.35
C ILE A 49 6.49 -8.60 4.83
N VAL A 50 7.02 -7.59 4.15
CA VAL A 50 6.63 -6.20 4.37
C VAL A 50 5.84 -5.72 3.17
N GLN A 51 4.66 -5.15 3.44
CA GLN A 51 3.81 -4.55 2.42
C GLN A 51 3.93 -3.04 2.45
N LEU A 52 4.24 -2.47 1.30
CA LEU A 52 3.99 -1.09 0.93
C LEU A 52 2.83 -1.04 -0.05
N SER A 53 2.09 0.06 -0.08
CA SER A 53 0.99 0.29 -1.02
C SER A 53 0.79 1.77 -1.26
N ASP A 54 0.18 2.12 -2.37
CA ASP A 54 -0.27 3.48 -2.65
C ASP A 54 0.82 4.50 -2.34
N LEU A 55 1.96 4.36 -3.01
CA LEU A 55 3.15 5.17 -2.75
C LEU A 55 2.93 6.62 -3.11
N HIS A 56 2.29 6.89 -4.27
CA HIS A 56 2.01 8.23 -4.80
C HIS A 56 3.18 9.17 -4.57
N ILE A 57 4.36 8.81 -5.07
CA ILE A 57 5.59 9.56 -4.81
C ILE A 57 5.66 10.77 -5.72
N HIS A 58 5.66 11.96 -5.12
CA HIS A 58 5.90 13.24 -5.80
C HIS A 58 7.33 13.73 -5.59
N GLY A 59 8.04 13.21 -4.57
CA GLY A 59 9.41 13.57 -4.23
C GLY A 59 9.95 12.76 -3.06
N LEU A 60 11.25 12.85 -2.80
CA LEU A 60 11.89 12.16 -1.67
C LEU A 60 11.90 13.06 -0.43
N GLY A 61 10.75 13.18 0.22
CA GLY A 61 10.54 13.97 1.41
C GLY A 61 10.90 13.25 2.71
N PHE A 62 10.34 13.73 3.81
CA PHE A 62 10.54 13.15 5.14
C PHE A 62 9.91 11.75 5.24
N ARG A 63 8.69 11.58 4.71
CA ARG A 63 7.94 10.33 4.74
C ARG A 63 8.67 9.21 3.99
N GLU A 64 9.11 9.46 2.76
CA GLU A 64 9.81 8.50 1.91
C GLU A 64 11.13 8.06 2.55
N ARG A 65 11.93 9.00 3.04
CA ARG A 65 13.19 8.69 3.75
C ARG A 65 12.96 7.94 5.06
N THR A 66 11.85 8.22 5.75
CA THR A 66 11.47 7.51 6.97
C THR A 66 11.02 6.09 6.64
N ALA A 67 10.28 5.89 5.54
CA ALA A 67 9.89 4.56 5.07
C ALA A 67 11.11 3.69 4.76
N LEU A 68 12.11 4.22 4.05
CA LEU A 68 13.36 3.51 3.77
C LEU A 68 14.10 3.09 5.05
N LYS A 69 14.21 3.99 6.04
CA LYS A 69 14.82 3.67 7.34
C LYS A 69 14.02 2.62 8.13
N ILE A 70 12.69 2.62 8.00
CA ILE A 70 11.84 1.59 8.62
C ILE A 70 12.09 0.24 7.92
N LEU A 71 12.11 0.20 6.58
CA LEU A 71 12.40 -1.01 5.81
C LEU A 71 13.77 -1.60 6.18
N GLU A 72 14.80 -0.77 6.30
CA GLU A 72 16.14 -1.21 6.73
C GLU A 72 16.09 -1.89 8.11
N LYS A 73 15.38 -1.32 9.07
CA LYS A 73 15.23 -1.88 10.44
C LYS A 73 14.39 -3.14 10.47
N LEU A 74 13.35 -3.23 9.65
CA LEU A 74 12.45 -4.39 9.59
C LEU A 74 13.14 -5.58 8.94
N ASN A 75 14.07 -5.33 8.02
CA ASN A 75 14.84 -6.33 7.28
C ASN A 75 13.97 -7.52 6.81
N PRO A 76 12.98 -7.27 5.92
CA PRO A 76 12.06 -8.31 5.47
C PRO A 76 12.76 -9.37 4.63
N ASP A 77 12.24 -10.60 4.67
CA ASP A 77 12.60 -11.64 3.72
C ASP A 77 12.09 -11.31 2.30
N VAL A 78 10.89 -10.72 2.23
CA VAL A 78 10.23 -10.33 0.99
C VAL A 78 9.55 -8.96 1.17
N LEU A 79 9.77 -8.07 0.21
CA LEU A 79 9.05 -6.81 0.07
C LEU A 79 7.94 -6.97 -0.97
N VAL A 80 6.73 -6.53 -0.68
CA VAL A 80 5.64 -6.48 -1.66
C VAL A 80 5.09 -5.06 -1.78
N ILE A 81 4.77 -4.64 -3.01
CA ILE A 81 4.23 -3.32 -3.30
C ILE A 81 2.92 -3.49 -4.06
N THR A 82 1.82 -3.07 -3.45
CA THR A 82 0.47 -3.31 -3.98
C THR A 82 -0.09 -2.11 -4.74
N GLY A 83 0.68 -1.63 -5.73
CA GLY A 83 0.24 -0.65 -6.73
C GLY A 83 0.23 0.81 -6.29
N ASP A 84 -0.17 1.66 -7.23
CA ASP A 84 -0.19 3.11 -7.15
C ASP A 84 1.18 3.68 -6.76
N PHE A 85 2.19 3.36 -7.57
CA PHE A 85 3.55 3.85 -7.43
C PHE A 85 3.62 5.36 -7.67
N ILE A 86 2.93 5.83 -8.73
CA ILE A 86 2.84 7.24 -9.12
C ILE A 86 1.42 7.61 -9.54
N ASP A 87 1.09 8.88 -9.49
CA ASP A 87 -0.17 9.45 -9.99
C ASP A 87 0.06 10.67 -10.92
N GLU A 88 1.31 11.18 -10.97
CA GLU A 88 1.73 12.27 -11.83
C GLU A 88 3.07 11.94 -12.51
N PRO A 89 3.29 12.35 -13.79
CA PRO A 89 4.53 12.04 -14.52
C PRO A 89 5.80 12.55 -13.85
N ASP A 90 5.72 13.71 -13.16
CA ASP A 90 6.86 14.30 -12.44
C ASP A 90 7.33 13.44 -11.26
N GLY A 91 6.46 12.58 -10.74
CA GLY A 91 6.77 11.60 -9.70
C GLY A 91 7.66 10.45 -10.16
N LEU A 92 7.82 10.22 -11.47
CA LEU A 92 8.50 9.04 -12.01
C LEU A 92 9.94 8.92 -11.52
N ARG A 93 10.76 9.95 -11.64
CA ARG A 93 12.17 9.89 -11.24
C ARG A 93 12.36 9.68 -9.74
N PRO A 94 11.72 10.47 -8.85
CA PRO A 94 11.84 10.22 -7.41
C PRO A 94 11.28 8.86 -7.00
N MET A 95 10.21 8.37 -7.64
CA MET A 95 9.66 7.05 -7.38
C MET A 95 10.66 5.94 -7.75
N LEU A 96 11.25 5.96 -8.93
CA LEU A 96 12.27 4.99 -9.33
C LEU A 96 13.49 5.01 -8.39
N SER A 97 13.88 6.19 -7.93
CA SER A 97 14.96 6.31 -6.93
C SER A 97 14.59 5.69 -5.59
N PHE A 98 13.36 5.91 -5.12
CA PHE A 98 12.82 5.30 -3.89
C PHE A 98 12.76 3.78 -4.02
N VAL A 99 12.19 3.27 -5.10
CA VAL A 99 12.04 1.84 -5.36
C VAL A 99 13.40 1.15 -5.40
N LYS A 100 14.37 1.72 -6.12
CA LYS A 100 15.74 1.18 -6.18
C LYS A 100 16.34 1.03 -4.80
N GLU A 101 16.22 2.05 -3.93
CA GLU A 101 16.73 2.00 -2.56
C GLU A 101 15.94 1.01 -1.70
N ALA A 102 14.61 0.98 -1.82
CA ALA A 102 13.75 0.06 -1.09
C ALA A 102 14.03 -1.41 -1.44
N CYS A 103 14.41 -1.70 -2.69
CA CYS A 103 14.68 -3.05 -3.18
C CYS A 103 16.15 -3.49 -3.00
N THR A 104 17.04 -2.61 -2.54
CA THR A 104 18.47 -2.96 -2.34
C THR A 104 18.60 -4.13 -1.37
N ASP A 105 19.28 -5.19 -1.82
CA ASP A 105 19.54 -6.42 -1.07
C ASP A 105 18.27 -7.15 -0.58
N ARG A 106 17.12 -6.95 -1.29
CA ARG A 106 15.85 -7.57 -0.94
C ARG A 106 15.16 -8.17 -2.15
N GLU A 107 14.49 -9.28 -1.93
CA GLU A 107 13.56 -9.83 -2.91
C GLU A 107 12.26 -9.01 -2.87
N ALA A 108 11.91 -8.37 -3.99
CA ALA A 108 10.78 -7.46 -4.07
C ALA A 108 9.82 -7.83 -5.21
N TYR A 109 8.53 -7.80 -4.91
CA TYR A 109 7.44 -8.08 -5.86
C TYR A 109 6.44 -6.95 -5.88
N GLY A 110 5.77 -6.74 -7.01
CA GLY A 110 4.77 -5.70 -7.14
C GLY A 110 3.65 -6.04 -8.11
N VAL A 111 2.54 -5.35 -7.94
CA VAL A 111 1.43 -5.30 -8.91
C VAL A 111 1.14 -3.84 -9.23
N LEU A 112 0.50 -3.56 -10.37
CA LEU A 112 0.11 -2.20 -10.72
C LEU A 112 -1.21 -1.82 -10.07
N GLY A 113 -1.40 -0.51 -9.85
CA GLY A 113 -2.65 0.08 -9.43
C GLY A 113 -3.30 0.92 -10.53
N ASN A 114 -4.46 1.47 -10.24
CA ASN A 114 -5.22 2.25 -11.23
C ASN A 114 -4.50 3.55 -11.65
N TRP A 115 -3.80 4.20 -10.75
CA TRP A 115 -3.05 5.41 -11.09
C TRP A 115 -1.83 5.10 -11.97
N ASP A 116 -1.21 3.94 -11.80
CA ASP A 116 -0.10 3.48 -12.63
C ASP A 116 -0.52 3.29 -14.10
N HIS A 117 -1.79 2.98 -14.36
CA HIS A 117 -2.37 2.94 -15.70
C HIS A 117 -2.85 4.33 -16.16
N TRP A 118 -3.42 5.13 -15.26
CA TRP A 118 -4.00 6.43 -15.63
C TRP A 118 -2.97 7.52 -15.89
N VAL A 119 -1.75 7.37 -15.36
CA VAL A 119 -0.67 8.35 -15.58
C VAL A 119 -0.29 8.51 -17.05
N GLU A 120 -0.51 7.48 -17.88
CA GLU A 120 -0.33 7.55 -19.34
C GLU A 120 -1.18 8.68 -19.94
N GLY A 121 -2.44 8.81 -19.54
CA GLY A 121 -3.34 9.89 -19.98
C GLY A 121 -2.89 11.29 -19.59
N LYS A 122 -1.90 11.41 -18.68
CA LYS A 122 -1.28 12.67 -18.25
C LYS A 122 0.10 12.90 -18.90
N GLY A 123 0.49 12.04 -19.85
CA GLY A 123 1.79 12.11 -20.52
C GLY A 123 2.92 11.36 -19.80
N GLY A 124 2.59 10.49 -18.85
CA GLY A 124 3.51 9.54 -18.24
C GLY A 124 3.65 8.25 -19.02
N PRO A 125 4.37 7.25 -18.49
CA PRO A 125 4.51 5.94 -19.11
C PRO A 125 3.17 5.17 -19.11
N SER A 126 3.00 4.26 -20.07
CA SER A 126 1.97 3.23 -19.99
C SER A 126 2.24 2.26 -18.84
N GLY A 127 1.21 1.50 -18.40
CA GLY A 127 1.40 0.50 -17.34
C GLY A 127 2.49 -0.52 -17.66
N ASP A 128 2.59 -0.98 -18.91
CA ASP A 128 3.62 -1.93 -19.36
C ASP A 128 5.03 -1.31 -19.32
N GLU A 129 5.18 -0.06 -19.76
CA GLU A 129 6.45 0.67 -19.67
C GLU A 129 6.86 0.89 -18.21
N LEU A 130 5.91 1.28 -17.35
CA LEU A 130 6.16 1.46 -15.93
C LEU A 130 6.58 0.14 -15.26
N ALA A 131 5.89 -0.96 -15.56
CA ALA A 131 6.27 -2.30 -15.08
C ALA A 131 7.70 -2.67 -15.50
N GLY A 132 8.09 -2.41 -16.76
CA GLY A 132 9.46 -2.59 -17.24
C GLY A 132 10.48 -1.77 -16.44
N MET A 133 10.19 -0.47 -16.24
CA MET A 133 11.05 0.41 -15.43
C MET A 133 11.19 -0.06 -13.98
N LEU A 134 10.11 -0.56 -13.37
CA LEU A 134 10.12 -1.11 -12.01
C LEU A 134 10.97 -2.40 -11.94
N CYS A 135 10.89 -3.26 -12.97
CA CYS A 135 11.75 -4.44 -13.09
C CYS A 135 13.23 -4.06 -13.15
N ASP A 136 13.59 -3.04 -13.92
CA ASP A 136 14.97 -2.52 -14.01
C ASP A 136 15.49 -1.94 -12.68
N HIS A 137 14.56 -1.61 -11.75
CA HIS A 137 14.86 -1.08 -10.43
C HIS A 137 14.67 -2.09 -9.29
N GLY A 138 14.53 -3.38 -9.64
CA GLY A 138 14.60 -4.50 -8.69
C GLY A 138 13.24 -5.03 -8.19
N VAL A 139 12.11 -4.59 -8.75
CA VAL A 139 10.79 -5.15 -8.43
C VAL A 139 10.41 -6.21 -9.46
N LYS A 140 10.16 -7.43 -9.06
CA LYS A 140 9.53 -8.44 -9.93
C LYS A 140 8.03 -8.15 -10.04
N MET A 141 7.60 -7.68 -11.20
CA MET A 141 6.18 -7.36 -11.42
C MET A 141 5.37 -8.62 -11.75
N LEU A 142 4.33 -8.86 -10.95
CA LEU A 142 3.42 -9.98 -11.10
C LEU A 142 2.10 -9.52 -11.75
N ILE A 143 2.10 -9.41 -13.07
CA ILE A 143 0.93 -9.01 -13.85
C ILE A 143 0.20 -10.27 -14.31
N ASN A 144 -0.88 -10.64 -13.59
CA ASN A 144 -1.66 -11.87 -13.80
C ASN A 144 -0.77 -13.14 -13.79
N LYS A 145 0.17 -13.20 -12.83
CA LYS A 145 1.19 -14.25 -12.73
C LYS A 145 1.36 -14.73 -11.30
N ALA A 146 1.87 -15.96 -11.18
CA ALA A 146 2.28 -16.52 -9.90
C ALA A 146 3.76 -16.88 -9.90
N GLU A 147 4.41 -16.72 -8.75
CA GLU A 147 5.82 -17.07 -8.55
C GLU A 147 6.00 -17.69 -7.15
N PRO A 148 6.61 -18.88 -7.04
CA PRO A 148 7.01 -19.42 -5.75
C PRO A 148 8.15 -18.59 -5.16
N ILE A 149 8.03 -18.22 -3.88
CA ILE A 149 9.04 -17.39 -3.20
C ILE A 149 9.84 -18.17 -2.17
N ARG A 150 9.24 -19.16 -1.53
CA ARG A 150 9.85 -20.05 -0.54
C ARG A 150 9.12 -21.39 -0.57
N ASP A 151 9.73 -22.42 0.06
CA ASP A 151 9.13 -23.75 0.18
C ASP A 151 7.72 -23.67 0.79
N GLY A 152 6.73 -24.03 0.00
CA GLY A 152 5.33 -24.03 0.37
C GLY A 152 4.63 -22.66 0.34
N ILE A 153 5.27 -21.59 -0.14
CA ILE A 153 4.65 -20.25 -0.29
C ILE A 153 4.72 -19.80 -1.74
N VAL A 154 3.60 -19.35 -2.28
CA VAL A 154 3.50 -18.77 -3.62
C VAL A 154 2.88 -17.38 -3.55
N LEU A 155 3.50 -16.41 -4.24
CA LEU A 155 2.89 -15.11 -4.52
C LEU A 155 2.14 -15.18 -5.83
N ILE A 156 0.94 -14.61 -5.84
CA ILE A 156 0.06 -14.50 -7.00
C ILE A 156 -0.23 -13.02 -7.17
N GLY A 157 0.18 -12.42 -8.27
CA GLY A 157 -0.15 -11.04 -8.57
C GLY A 157 -1.22 -10.94 -9.64
N VAL A 158 -2.18 -10.07 -9.43
CA VAL A 158 -3.15 -9.68 -10.45
C VAL A 158 -2.97 -8.21 -10.81
N ASP A 159 -3.24 -7.87 -12.06
CA ASP A 159 -3.29 -6.48 -12.50
C ASP A 159 -4.50 -5.78 -11.85
N ASP A 160 -4.67 -4.49 -12.05
CA ASP A 160 -5.65 -3.70 -11.31
C ASP A 160 -7.11 -4.04 -11.66
N PRO A 161 -7.91 -4.48 -10.66
CA PRO A 161 -9.32 -4.79 -10.88
C PRO A 161 -10.19 -3.53 -11.09
N HIS A 162 -9.74 -2.37 -10.66
CA HIS A 162 -10.48 -1.12 -10.84
C HIS A 162 -10.49 -0.70 -12.33
N THR A 163 -9.40 -0.92 -13.04
CA THR A 163 -9.28 -0.72 -14.49
C THR A 163 -9.72 -1.94 -15.31
N ARG A 164 -10.11 -3.05 -14.66
CA ARG A 164 -10.56 -4.31 -15.28
C ARG A 164 -9.46 -4.99 -16.11
N ARG A 165 -8.26 -4.98 -15.61
CA ARG A 165 -7.08 -5.64 -16.20
C ARG A 165 -6.70 -6.92 -15.46
N ASP A 166 -7.35 -7.20 -14.31
CA ASP A 166 -7.15 -8.39 -13.53
C ASP A 166 -7.63 -9.66 -14.27
N ASP A 167 -6.77 -10.66 -14.34
CA ASP A 167 -7.10 -12.01 -14.79
C ASP A 167 -6.77 -13.00 -13.67
N VAL A 168 -7.72 -13.13 -12.76
CA VAL A 168 -7.61 -14.01 -11.59
C VAL A 168 -7.50 -15.47 -12.00
N GLU A 169 -8.22 -15.91 -13.06
CA GLU A 169 -8.19 -17.30 -13.52
C GLU A 169 -6.81 -17.66 -14.06
N GLU A 170 -6.20 -16.79 -14.88
CA GLU A 170 -4.88 -17.02 -15.42
C GLU A 170 -3.83 -17.09 -14.31
N ALA A 171 -3.89 -16.18 -13.33
CA ALA A 171 -2.97 -16.16 -12.20
C ALA A 171 -3.10 -17.44 -11.33
N LEU A 172 -4.33 -17.91 -11.06
CA LEU A 172 -4.58 -19.10 -10.24
C LEU A 172 -4.26 -20.41 -10.94
N ARG A 173 -4.36 -20.48 -12.28
CA ARG A 173 -4.00 -21.71 -13.04
C ARG A 173 -2.55 -22.13 -12.86
N GLN A 174 -1.68 -21.20 -12.47
CA GLN A 174 -0.24 -21.43 -12.32
C GLN A 174 0.14 -22.00 -10.94
N VAL A 175 -0.84 -22.24 -10.04
CA VAL A 175 -0.59 -22.55 -8.63
C VAL A 175 -1.10 -23.92 -8.22
N GLY A 176 -0.27 -24.67 -7.49
CA GLY A 176 -0.62 -25.95 -6.90
C GLY A 176 -1.62 -25.86 -5.74
N SER A 177 -2.13 -27.01 -5.31
CA SER A 177 -3.14 -27.07 -4.23
C SER A 177 -2.56 -27.07 -2.81
N SER A 178 -1.27 -27.42 -2.65
CA SER A 178 -0.63 -27.63 -1.35
C SER A 178 0.10 -26.40 -0.79
N GLU A 179 0.20 -25.33 -1.57
CA GLU A 179 0.95 -24.14 -1.22
C GLU A 179 0.13 -23.15 -0.38
N PHE A 180 0.81 -22.37 0.44
CA PHE A 180 0.22 -21.18 1.08
C PHE A 180 0.17 -20.06 0.04
N LYS A 181 -1.03 -19.68 -0.35
CA LYS A 181 -1.28 -18.77 -1.46
C LYS A 181 -1.47 -17.35 -0.95
N ILE A 182 -0.54 -16.47 -1.34
CA ILE A 182 -0.63 -15.04 -1.04
C ILE A 182 -0.93 -14.31 -2.34
N MET A 183 -2.09 -13.68 -2.42
CA MET A 183 -2.44 -12.84 -3.55
C MET A 183 -2.12 -11.38 -3.28
N LEU A 184 -1.48 -10.74 -4.23
CA LEU A 184 -1.27 -9.30 -4.31
C LEU A 184 -2.27 -8.73 -5.32
N ALA A 185 -3.07 -7.79 -4.89
CA ALA A 185 -3.93 -7.00 -5.75
C ALA A 185 -3.90 -5.54 -5.28
N HIS A 186 -3.99 -4.60 -6.20
CA HIS A 186 -4.06 -3.22 -5.78
C HIS A 186 -5.34 -2.95 -4.98
N SER A 187 -6.49 -3.34 -5.47
CA SER A 187 -7.79 -3.08 -4.85
C SER A 187 -8.42 -4.31 -4.20
N PRO A 188 -9.08 -4.18 -3.03
CA PRO A 188 -9.86 -5.25 -2.42
C PRO A 188 -11.11 -5.64 -3.23
N GLU A 189 -11.39 -4.98 -4.34
CA GLU A 189 -12.48 -5.33 -5.24
C GLU A 189 -12.37 -6.73 -5.83
N VAL A 190 -11.17 -7.31 -5.82
CA VAL A 190 -10.92 -8.69 -6.25
C VAL A 190 -11.47 -9.75 -5.26
N VAL A 191 -11.75 -9.38 -4.00
CA VAL A 191 -12.15 -10.33 -2.93
C VAL A 191 -13.26 -11.30 -3.36
N PRO A 192 -14.38 -10.88 -3.97
CA PRO A 192 -15.44 -11.78 -4.35
C PRO A 192 -15.03 -12.89 -5.34
N ASN A 193 -13.94 -12.65 -6.09
CA ASN A 193 -13.44 -13.58 -7.10
C ASN A 193 -12.40 -14.57 -6.55
N VAL A 194 -11.85 -14.30 -5.35
CA VAL A 194 -10.71 -15.04 -4.78
C VAL A 194 -10.95 -15.61 -3.39
N GLU A 195 -12.05 -15.23 -2.72
CA GLU A 195 -12.38 -15.74 -1.40
C GLU A 195 -12.56 -17.27 -1.42
N GLY A 196 -11.86 -17.95 -0.51
CA GLY A 196 -11.82 -19.42 -0.47
C GLY A 196 -10.77 -20.06 -1.39
N TRP A 197 -10.15 -19.31 -2.32
CA TRP A 197 -9.14 -19.82 -3.25
C TRP A 197 -7.71 -19.49 -2.83
N VAL A 198 -7.52 -18.40 -2.07
CA VAL A 198 -6.23 -17.98 -1.54
C VAL A 198 -6.26 -17.91 -0.02
N ASP A 199 -5.11 -18.11 0.62
CA ASP A 199 -5.01 -18.09 2.08
C ASP A 199 -4.92 -16.64 2.61
N LEU A 200 -4.20 -15.76 1.89
CA LEU A 200 -4.00 -14.36 2.22
C LEU A 200 -4.15 -13.48 0.98
N LEU A 201 -4.89 -12.40 1.09
CA LEU A 201 -4.93 -11.31 0.11
C LEU A 201 -4.35 -10.05 0.73
N LEU A 202 -3.38 -9.44 0.07
CA LEU A 202 -2.81 -8.14 0.42
C LEU A 202 -3.26 -7.10 -0.60
N ALA A 203 -3.94 -6.06 -0.13
CA ALA A 203 -4.47 -4.99 -0.98
C ALA A 203 -4.21 -3.60 -0.39
N GLY A 204 -4.45 -2.56 -1.19
CA GLY A 204 -4.38 -1.15 -0.84
C GLY A 204 -5.60 -0.37 -1.37
N HIS A 205 -5.35 0.65 -2.23
CA HIS A 205 -6.33 1.43 -3.00
C HIS A 205 -7.25 2.35 -2.19
N THR A 206 -7.74 1.90 -1.06
CA THR A 206 -8.77 2.59 -0.28
C THR A 206 -8.21 3.76 0.53
N HIS A 207 -6.90 3.83 0.70
CA HIS A 207 -6.20 4.75 1.61
C HIS A 207 -6.77 4.78 3.04
N GLY A 208 -7.48 3.71 3.46
CA GLY A 208 -8.23 3.70 4.71
C GLY A 208 -9.33 4.77 4.76
N GLY A 209 -9.74 5.31 3.59
CA GLY A 209 -10.66 6.43 3.44
C GLY A 209 -10.00 7.80 3.63
N GLN A 210 -8.68 7.86 3.86
CA GLN A 210 -7.83 9.06 3.98
C GLN A 210 -8.29 10.11 5.02
N VAL A 211 -9.60 10.44 5.04
CA VAL A 211 -10.24 11.34 6.02
C VAL A 211 -11.31 10.57 6.79
N CYS A 212 -10.98 10.22 8.04
CA CYS A 212 -11.85 9.45 8.94
C CYS A 212 -12.30 10.32 10.11
N LEU A 213 -13.57 10.68 10.15
CA LEU A 213 -14.13 11.44 11.25
C LEU A 213 -14.42 10.51 12.45
N PRO A 214 -14.24 10.98 13.69
CA PRO A 214 -14.68 10.25 14.85
C PRO A 214 -16.16 9.88 14.74
N ILE A 215 -16.54 8.66 15.13
CA ILE A 215 -17.91 8.12 15.10
C ILE A 215 -18.44 7.85 13.68
N VAL A 216 -18.22 8.74 12.71
CA VAL A 216 -18.70 8.62 11.32
C VAL A 216 -17.85 7.66 10.50
N GLY A 217 -16.54 7.59 10.81
CA GLY A 217 -15.55 6.81 10.04
C GLY A 217 -15.14 7.54 8.75
N PRO A 218 -14.73 6.78 7.72
CA PRO A 218 -14.26 7.35 6.46
C PRO A 218 -15.38 8.09 5.75
N LEU A 219 -15.08 9.32 5.28
CA LEU A 219 -16.05 10.13 4.53
C LEU A 219 -16.26 9.57 3.12
N TYR A 220 -15.20 9.09 2.49
CA TYR A 220 -15.21 8.51 1.16
C TYR A 220 -14.30 7.29 1.10
N VAL A 221 -14.69 6.28 0.34
CA VAL A 221 -13.88 5.10 0.02
C VAL A 221 -14.01 4.83 -1.47
N PRO A 222 -12.92 4.86 -2.24
CA PRO A 222 -12.95 4.65 -3.69
C PRO A 222 -13.08 3.15 -4.02
N SER A 223 -14.18 2.52 -3.64
CA SER A 223 -14.41 1.10 -3.87
C SER A 223 -15.87 0.80 -4.17
N ARG A 224 -16.10 -0.07 -5.15
CA ARG A 224 -17.44 -0.60 -5.48
C ARG A 224 -18.03 -1.44 -4.35
N LEU A 225 -17.18 -2.00 -3.48
CA LEU A 225 -17.59 -2.71 -2.27
C LEU A 225 -17.92 -1.76 -1.11
N GLY A 226 -17.85 -0.44 -1.35
CA GLY A 226 -18.15 0.59 -0.36
C GLY A 226 -17.23 0.49 0.85
N LYS A 227 -17.80 0.52 2.05
CA LYS A 227 -17.05 0.48 3.31
C LYS A 227 -16.78 -0.94 3.84
N LYS A 228 -16.95 -1.99 3.02
CA LYS A 228 -16.77 -3.37 3.48
C LYS A 228 -15.31 -3.69 3.80
N TYR A 229 -14.37 -3.22 2.97
CA TYR A 229 -12.94 -3.46 3.12
C TYR A 229 -12.18 -2.12 3.05
N VAL A 230 -12.12 -1.40 4.18
CA VAL A 230 -11.52 -0.06 4.22
C VAL A 230 -10.04 -0.11 4.59
N SER A 231 -9.70 -0.76 5.70
CA SER A 231 -8.30 -0.94 6.14
C SER A 231 -8.20 -1.97 7.26
N GLY A 232 -7.05 -2.62 7.35
CA GLY A 232 -6.78 -3.62 8.38
C GLY A 232 -7.18 -5.03 7.98
N LEU A 233 -7.39 -5.90 8.97
CA LEU A 233 -7.58 -7.35 8.79
C LEU A 233 -9.06 -7.71 8.71
N TYR A 234 -9.41 -8.50 7.69
CA TYR A 234 -10.74 -9.08 7.49
C TYR A 234 -10.63 -10.59 7.24
N ARG A 235 -11.75 -11.29 7.30
CA ARG A 235 -11.89 -12.69 6.91
C ARG A 235 -13.07 -12.85 5.95
N ALA A 236 -12.84 -13.51 4.81
CA ALA A 236 -13.82 -13.74 3.77
C ALA A 236 -13.74 -15.22 3.32
N MET A 237 -14.72 -16.06 3.66
CA MET A 237 -14.85 -17.46 3.26
C MET A 237 -13.54 -18.29 3.35
N GLY A 238 -12.78 -18.11 4.45
CA GLY A 238 -11.50 -18.82 4.65
C GLY A 238 -10.26 -18.04 4.20
N THR A 239 -10.42 -17.01 3.39
CA THR A 239 -9.33 -16.08 3.01
C THR A 239 -9.14 -15.00 4.07
N VAL A 240 -7.89 -14.78 4.48
CA VAL A 240 -7.51 -13.59 5.25
C VAL A 240 -7.29 -12.46 4.28
N VAL A 241 -7.92 -11.31 4.50
CA VAL A 241 -7.77 -10.11 3.67
C VAL A 241 -7.14 -9.02 4.52
N TYR A 242 -6.04 -8.47 4.07
CA TYR A 242 -5.44 -7.29 4.69
C TYR A 242 -5.45 -6.12 3.70
N VAL A 243 -6.00 -4.99 4.14
CA VAL A 243 -6.07 -3.76 3.34
C VAL A 243 -5.21 -2.70 4.00
N ASN A 244 -4.10 -2.35 3.33
CA ASN A 244 -3.14 -1.34 3.76
C ASN A 244 -3.70 0.08 3.51
N ARG A 245 -3.38 1.04 4.41
CA ARG A 245 -3.82 2.44 4.28
C ARG A 245 -3.02 3.27 3.28
N GLY A 246 -2.01 2.67 2.67
CA GLY A 246 -1.10 3.37 1.77
C GLY A 246 -0.06 4.24 2.47
N LEU A 247 1.04 4.45 1.78
CA LEU A 247 2.13 5.32 2.22
C LEU A 247 1.89 6.77 1.81
N GLY A 248 1.46 7.00 0.57
CA GLY A 248 1.18 8.29 -0.03
C GLY A 248 -0.20 8.86 0.32
N TRP A 249 -0.68 9.71 -0.52
CA TRP A 249 -2.03 10.27 -0.48
C TRP A 249 -2.56 10.41 -1.90
N SER A 250 -3.88 10.36 -2.07
CA SER A 250 -4.53 10.53 -3.36
C SER A 250 -5.35 11.83 -3.37
N PHE A 251 -5.37 12.54 -4.49
CA PHE A 251 -6.04 13.81 -4.77
C PHE A 251 -5.53 15.02 -3.94
N MET A 252 -5.39 14.90 -2.63
CA MET A 252 -5.01 16.01 -1.76
C MET A 252 -4.08 15.51 -0.65
N PRO A 253 -3.06 16.32 -0.26
CA PRO A 253 -2.13 15.97 0.81
C PRO A 253 -2.78 16.15 2.19
N VAL A 254 -3.85 15.42 2.47
CA VAL A 254 -4.60 15.48 3.74
C VAL A 254 -4.92 14.07 4.22
N ARG A 255 -4.53 13.77 5.46
CA ARG A 255 -4.96 12.58 6.19
C ARG A 255 -5.51 13.00 7.55
N ILE A 256 -6.60 12.39 8.00
CA ILE A 256 -7.23 12.65 9.30
C ILE A 256 -7.63 11.31 9.92
N ASN A 257 -7.08 10.99 11.10
CA ASN A 257 -7.24 9.71 11.79
C ASN A 257 -6.92 8.49 10.88
N CYS A 258 -6.02 8.68 9.93
CA CYS A 258 -5.69 7.70 8.90
C CYS A 258 -4.25 7.88 8.42
N ARG A 259 -3.30 7.64 9.33
CA ARG A 259 -1.87 7.82 9.09
C ARG A 259 -1.33 6.86 8.02
N PRO A 260 -0.25 7.24 7.29
CA PRO A 260 0.47 6.35 6.39
C PRO A 260 0.87 5.06 7.08
N GLU A 261 0.93 3.97 6.32
CA GLU A 261 1.13 2.64 6.89
C GLU A 261 2.20 1.83 6.14
N ILE A 262 3.01 1.13 6.92
CA ILE A 262 3.83 0.00 6.49
C ILE A 262 3.34 -1.22 7.24
N THR A 263 3.00 -2.31 6.54
CA THR A 263 2.51 -3.53 7.18
C THR A 263 3.56 -4.61 7.19
N VAL A 264 3.75 -5.25 8.34
CA VAL A 264 4.60 -6.43 8.52
C VAL A 264 3.70 -7.65 8.67
N ILE A 265 3.88 -8.64 7.81
CA ILE A 265 3.21 -9.94 7.89
C ILE A 265 4.25 -10.97 8.29
N ASP A 266 4.15 -11.50 9.49
CA ASP A 266 4.98 -12.62 9.97
C ASP A 266 4.20 -13.94 9.79
N LEU A 267 4.58 -14.73 8.80
CA LEU A 267 4.10 -16.12 8.63
C LEU A 267 4.91 -17.04 9.53
N ARG A 268 4.23 -17.93 10.29
CA ARG A 268 4.84 -18.89 11.23
C ARG A 268 4.24 -20.26 11.10
#